data_4e5d949d348a9e19a2638d1d0c2a820d
#
_entry.id   4e5d949d348a9e19a2638d1d0c2a820d
#
_cell.length_a   1.000
_cell.length_b   1.000
_cell.length_c   1.000
_cell.angle_alpha   90.00
_cell.angle_beta   90.00
_cell.angle_gamma   90.00
#
_symmetry.space_group_name_H-M   'P 1'
#
loop_
_entity.id
_entity.type
_entity.pdbx_description
1 polymer ?
#
loop_
_entity_poly.entity_id
_entity_poly.type
_entity_poly.pdbx_seq_one_letter_code
_entity_poly.pdbx_strand_id
1 'polypeptide(L)'
;VLEAFTASGDPARWVILPGPATAVMARYARELGESLGGREIEPQSVWCSWYSYYEGISQEALEREIPQVAELGFKTLQIDDGWEVAVGDWEAGESFGDGMEAAATRIREAGMQPGLWVAPFIALPGSRAVRDYPEMFVHNADGGLAVAGSNWGGDYYALDTTHPPAHTYVRKLIAKSVHRWGFSYLKLDFINAAAIPGYRHRQIDREEAYRTGLRLVRDTAGDETFLLGSGALIMPSIGLLDAVRVG
;
A
#
# COMPACT_ATOMS: atom_id res chain seq x y z
N VAL A 1 14.66 -15.41 -30.11
CA VAL A 1 13.64 -16.28 -29.51
C VAL A 1 12.84 -15.42 -28.55
N LEU A 2 11.53 -15.45 -28.72
CA LEU A 2 10.58 -14.79 -27.79
C LEU A 2 9.96 -15.89 -26.94
N GLU A 3 10.09 -15.76 -25.62
CA GLU A 3 9.54 -16.71 -24.66
C GLU A 3 8.60 -15.98 -23.70
N ALA A 4 7.48 -16.59 -23.38
CA ALA A 4 6.58 -16.13 -22.34
C ALA A 4 6.09 -17.32 -21.52
N PHE A 5 5.97 -17.10 -20.23
CA PHE A 5 5.48 -18.08 -19.26
C PHE A 5 4.17 -17.60 -18.66
N THR A 6 3.16 -18.46 -18.61
CA THR A 6 1.90 -18.20 -17.91
C THR A 6 1.84 -19.10 -16.67
N ALA A 7 1.46 -18.54 -15.54
CA ALA A 7 1.48 -19.28 -14.26
C ALA A 7 0.35 -20.30 -14.13
N SER A 8 -0.78 -20.08 -14.80
CA SER A 8 -2.03 -20.86 -14.59
C SER A 8 -2.45 -21.72 -15.78
N GLY A 9 -1.59 -21.87 -16.80
CA GLY A 9 -1.95 -22.59 -18.02
C GLY A 9 -2.92 -21.86 -18.95
N ASP A 10 -3.24 -20.61 -18.65
CA ASP A 10 -3.99 -19.74 -19.53
C ASP A 10 -3.19 -19.42 -20.79
N PRO A 11 -3.84 -19.28 -21.97
CA PRO A 11 -3.14 -18.99 -23.19
C PRO A 11 -2.47 -17.61 -23.12
N ALA A 12 -1.15 -17.56 -23.39
CA ALA A 12 -0.42 -16.32 -23.47
C ALA A 12 -0.97 -15.43 -24.59
N ARG A 13 -1.30 -14.19 -24.27
CA ARG A 13 -1.67 -13.20 -25.27
C ARG A 13 -0.43 -12.47 -25.76
N TRP A 14 -0.13 -12.59 -27.04
CA TRP A 14 0.96 -11.90 -27.68
C TRP A 14 0.47 -10.63 -28.36
N VAL A 15 1.19 -9.54 -28.18
CA VAL A 15 0.95 -8.27 -28.87
C VAL A 15 2.22 -7.88 -29.62
N ILE A 16 2.10 -7.67 -30.93
CA ILE A 16 3.21 -7.22 -31.78
C ILE A 16 2.86 -5.85 -32.34
N LEU A 17 3.62 -4.84 -31.92
CA LEU A 17 3.41 -3.45 -32.29
C LEU A 17 4.60 -2.96 -33.11
N PRO A 18 4.43 -2.60 -34.40
CA PRO A 18 5.49 -1.98 -35.19
C PRO A 18 5.60 -0.49 -34.91
N GLY A 19 6.82 0.04 -34.94
CA GLY A 19 7.06 1.47 -34.82
C GLY A 19 8.28 1.84 -33.98
N PRO A 20 8.56 3.14 -33.80
CA PRO A 20 9.60 3.61 -32.88
C PRO A 20 9.33 3.16 -31.44
N ALA A 21 10.36 2.75 -30.70
CA ALA A 21 10.23 2.12 -29.38
C ALA A 21 9.39 2.94 -28.39
N THR A 22 9.60 4.26 -28.30
CA THR A 22 8.82 5.13 -27.40
C THR A 22 7.33 5.17 -27.75
N ALA A 23 6.97 5.26 -29.03
CA ALA A 23 5.58 5.27 -29.48
C ALA A 23 4.90 3.90 -29.25
N VAL A 24 5.63 2.81 -29.49
CA VAL A 24 5.15 1.45 -29.24
C VAL A 24 4.91 1.20 -27.76
N MET A 25 5.83 1.61 -26.90
CA MET A 25 5.68 1.47 -25.44
C MET A 25 4.51 2.30 -24.90
N ALA A 26 4.34 3.53 -25.36
CA ALA A 26 3.23 4.37 -24.95
C ALA A 26 1.87 3.78 -25.40
N ARG A 27 1.81 3.25 -26.62
CA ARG A 27 0.61 2.56 -27.13
C ARG A 27 0.30 1.29 -26.33
N TYR A 28 1.30 0.46 -26.09
CA TYR A 28 1.14 -0.77 -25.30
C TYR A 28 0.65 -0.47 -23.89
N ALA A 29 1.26 0.52 -23.22
CA ALA A 29 0.86 0.92 -21.86
C ALA A 29 -0.60 1.39 -21.81
N ARG A 30 -1.04 2.15 -22.82
CA ARG A 30 -2.43 2.59 -22.92
C ARG A 30 -3.39 1.43 -23.14
N GLU A 31 -3.15 0.58 -24.14
CA GLU A 31 -3.99 -0.57 -24.43
C GLU A 31 -4.08 -1.55 -23.26
N LEU A 32 -2.96 -1.74 -22.54
CA LEU A 32 -2.93 -2.54 -21.33
C LEU A 32 -3.71 -1.89 -20.20
N GLY A 33 -3.50 -0.59 -19.96
CA GLY A 33 -4.23 0.19 -18.96
C GLY A 33 -5.74 0.10 -19.19
N GLU A 34 -6.22 0.36 -20.41
CA GLU A 34 -7.62 0.22 -20.79
C GLU A 34 -8.16 -1.20 -20.53
N SER A 35 -7.39 -2.24 -20.91
CA SER A 35 -7.80 -3.64 -20.76
C SER A 35 -7.89 -4.10 -19.29
N LEU A 36 -7.13 -3.47 -18.39
CA LEU A 36 -7.06 -3.78 -16.96
C LEU A 36 -7.84 -2.80 -16.09
N GLY A 37 -8.59 -1.86 -16.70
CA GLY A 37 -9.34 -0.84 -15.98
C GLY A 37 -8.45 0.21 -15.32
N GLY A 38 -7.31 0.53 -15.95
CA GLY A 38 -6.39 1.56 -15.47
C GLY A 38 -7.09 2.90 -15.30
N ARG A 39 -6.72 3.63 -14.26
CA ARG A 39 -7.28 4.94 -13.93
C ARG A 39 -6.33 6.02 -14.43
N GLU A 40 -6.87 7.02 -15.12
CA GLU A 40 -6.14 8.23 -15.45
C GLU A 40 -6.33 9.24 -14.31
N ILE A 41 -5.27 9.50 -13.57
CA ILE A 41 -5.27 10.44 -12.46
C ILE A 41 -4.12 11.41 -12.64
N GLU A 42 -4.43 12.70 -12.48
CA GLU A 42 -3.41 13.74 -12.48
C GLU A 42 -2.64 13.71 -11.15
N PRO A 43 -1.30 13.49 -11.19
CA PRO A 43 -0.51 13.45 -9.96
C PRO A 43 -0.50 14.83 -9.30
N GLN A 44 -0.68 14.82 -7.98
CA GLN A 44 -0.63 16.05 -7.17
C GLN A 44 0.72 16.17 -6.46
N SER A 45 1.07 17.40 -6.08
CA SER A 45 2.24 17.65 -5.23
C SER A 45 1.98 17.15 -3.81
N VAL A 46 2.89 16.30 -3.32
CA VAL A 46 2.80 15.68 -1.99
C VAL A 46 3.98 16.08 -1.14
N TRP A 47 3.72 16.64 0.04
CA TRP A 47 4.72 16.71 1.09
C TRP A 47 4.63 15.43 1.93
N CYS A 48 5.75 14.80 2.20
CA CYS A 48 5.84 13.52 2.90
C CYS A 48 6.77 13.65 4.10
N SER A 49 6.28 13.33 5.30
CA SER A 49 7.03 13.49 6.54
C SER A 49 8.30 12.64 6.61
N TRP A 50 8.37 11.53 5.88
CA TRP A 50 9.52 10.63 5.86
C TRP A 50 10.85 11.35 5.56
N TYR A 51 10.82 12.25 4.58
CA TYR A 51 12.04 12.92 4.13
C TYR A 51 12.57 13.99 5.10
N SER A 52 11.80 14.36 6.12
CA SER A 52 12.18 15.34 7.14
C SER A 52 12.32 14.74 8.52
N TYR A 53 11.53 13.73 8.84
CA TYR A 53 11.38 13.21 10.21
C TYR A 53 11.67 11.73 10.35
N TYR A 54 11.67 10.96 9.26
CA TYR A 54 11.69 9.49 9.32
C TYR A 54 10.60 8.99 10.27
N GLU A 55 10.89 8.07 11.16
CA GLU A 55 9.97 7.57 12.20
C GLU A 55 9.73 8.57 13.36
N GLY A 56 10.41 9.72 13.35
CA GLY A 56 10.31 10.73 14.41
C GLY A 56 9.19 11.75 14.21
N ILE A 57 8.23 11.50 13.32
CA ILE A 57 7.06 12.36 13.15
C ILE A 57 6.19 12.34 14.41
N SER A 58 5.69 13.50 14.79
CA SER A 58 4.79 13.65 15.93
C SER A 58 3.68 14.65 15.62
N GLN A 59 2.65 14.66 16.45
CA GLN A 59 1.58 15.65 16.36
C GLN A 59 2.12 17.08 16.40
N GLU A 60 3.07 17.38 17.31
CA GLU A 60 3.68 18.70 17.41
C GLU A 60 4.48 19.08 16.16
N ALA A 61 5.23 18.13 15.59
CA ALA A 61 5.93 18.33 14.34
C ALA A 61 4.95 18.58 13.18
N LEU A 62 3.88 17.79 13.09
CA LEU A 62 2.84 17.95 12.10
C LEU A 62 2.18 19.34 12.17
N GLU A 63 1.80 19.78 13.37
CA GLU A 63 1.16 21.10 13.59
C GLU A 63 2.07 22.26 13.18
N ARG A 64 3.37 22.12 13.34
CA ARG A 64 4.37 23.10 12.89
C ARG A 64 4.53 23.12 11.38
N GLU A 65 4.46 21.96 10.71
CA GLU A 65 4.64 21.85 9.27
C GLU A 65 3.40 22.25 8.45
N ILE A 66 2.20 21.99 8.94
CA ILE A 66 0.95 22.25 8.23
C ILE A 66 0.90 23.66 7.59
N PRO A 67 1.13 24.77 8.32
CA PRO A 67 1.04 26.11 7.73
C PRO A 67 2.10 26.34 6.67
N GLN A 68 3.32 25.83 6.84
CA GLN A 68 4.42 26.00 5.91
C GLN A 68 4.19 25.24 4.61
N VAL A 69 3.72 23.99 4.72
CA VAL A 69 3.40 23.13 3.58
C VAL A 69 2.23 23.70 2.76
N ALA A 70 1.22 24.25 3.45
CA ALA A 70 0.09 24.92 2.80
C ALA A 70 0.54 26.19 2.06
N GLU A 71 1.39 27.02 2.67
CA GLU A 71 1.94 28.24 2.04
C GLU A 71 2.76 27.92 0.78
N LEU A 72 3.51 26.80 0.80
CA LEU A 72 4.26 26.32 -0.37
C LEU A 72 3.37 25.75 -1.48
N GLY A 73 2.06 25.63 -1.24
CA GLY A 73 1.07 25.23 -2.24
C GLY A 73 0.99 23.72 -2.52
N PHE A 74 1.53 22.88 -1.64
CA PHE A 74 1.33 21.43 -1.71
C PHE A 74 -0.16 21.08 -1.61
N LYS A 75 -0.56 20.08 -2.37
CA LYS A 75 -1.97 19.63 -2.40
C LYS A 75 -2.25 18.53 -1.40
N THR A 76 -1.26 17.73 -1.08
CA THR A 76 -1.36 16.62 -0.12
C THR A 76 -0.26 16.75 0.93
N LEU A 77 -0.62 16.58 2.20
CA LEU A 77 0.31 16.37 3.29
C LEU A 77 0.16 14.94 3.79
N GLN A 78 1.20 14.15 3.60
CA GLN A 78 1.24 12.73 3.94
C GLN A 78 2.04 12.52 5.23
N ILE A 79 1.38 11.95 6.24
CA ILE A 79 2.02 11.41 7.44
C ILE A 79 2.56 10.03 7.06
N ASP A 80 3.89 9.87 7.15
CA ASP A 80 4.58 8.61 6.86
C ASP A 80 4.77 7.77 8.13
N ASP A 81 5.55 6.69 8.06
CA ASP A 81 5.90 5.77 9.14
C ASP A 81 6.29 6.51 10.45
N GLY A 82 5.89 5.98 11.60
CA GLY A 82 6.15 6.53 12.93
C GLY A 82 4.93 7.11 13.65
N TRP A 83 3.75 7.06 13.03
CA TRP A 83 2.50 7.48 13.66
C TRP A 83 1.83 6.37 14.48
N GLU A 84 2.08 5.12 14.12
CA GLU A 84 1.46 3.93 14.69
C GLU A 84 2.22 3.40 15.92
N VAL A 85 1.53 2.60 16.72
CA VAL A 85 2.14 1.89 17.87
C VAL A 85 3.22 0.92 17.40
N ALA A 86 2.96 0.20 16.32
CA ALA A 86 3.92 -0.70 15.65
C ALA A 86 3.37 -1.11 14.29
N VAL A 87 4.25 -1.46 13.35
CA VAL A 87 3.86 -2.07 12.08
C VAL A 87 3.15 -3.42 12.32
N GLY A 88 1.87 -3.46 12.02
CA GLY A 88 0.96 -4.57 12.37
C GLY A 88 -0.07 -4.19 13.45
N ASP A 89 0.19 -3.16 14.26
CA ASP A 89 -0.73 -2.62 15.27
C ASP A 89 -1.09 -1.17 14.92
N TRP A 90 -2.01 -1.01 13.99
CA TRP A 90 -2.38 0.24 13.34
C TRP A 90 -3.27 1.14 14.21
N GLU A 91 -2.83 1.44 15.41
CA GLU A 91 -3.40 2.45 16.31
C GLU A 91 -2.43 3.62 16.42
N ALA A 92 -2.94 4.81 16.72
CA ALA A 92 -2.08 5.97 16.97
C ALA A 92 -1.12 5.70 18.13
N GLY A 93 0.17 5.95 17.90
CA GLY A 93 1.19 5.91 18.95
C GLY A 93 1.08 7.11 19.90
N GLU A 94 1.88 7.11 20.95
CA GLU A 94 1.92 8.18 21.96
C GLU A 94 2.27 9.55 21.36
N SER A 95 3.02 9.56 20.24
CA SER A 95 3.36 10.77 19.48
C SER A 95 2.18 11.48 18.84
N PHE A 96 1.01 10.81 18.74
CA PHE A 96 -0.24 11.35 18.20
C PHE A 96 -1.37 11.24 19.24
N GLY A 97 -1.21 11.91 20.38
CA GLY A 97 -2.12 11.82 21.52
C GLY A 97 -3.57 12.24 21.25
N ASP A 98 -3.82 13.16 20.32
CA ASP A 98 -5.17 13.55 19.88
C ASP A 98 -5.78 12.54 18.87
N GLY A 99 -4.98 11.61 18.38
CA GLY A 99 -5.36 10.58 17.41
C GLY A 99 -5.33 11.04 15.95
N MET A 100 -5.41 10.05 15.06
CA MET A 100 -5.25 10.26 13.61
C MET A 100 -6.42 11.00 12.96
N GLU A 101 -7.62 10.93 13.53
CA GLU A 101 -8.78 11.70 13.06
C GLU A 101 -8.55 13.21 13.23
N ALA A 102 -8.01 13.63 14.37
CA ALA A 102 -7.64 15.02 14.62
C ALA A 102 -6.52 15.49 13.68
N ALA A 103 -5.51 14.66 13.45
CA ALA A 103 -4.43 14.97 12.51
C ALA A 103 -4.96 15.17 11.08
N ALA A 104 -5.82 14.28 10.57
CA ALA A 104 -6.44 14.41 9.26
C ALA A 104 -7.33 15.65 9.15
N THR A 105 -8.04 16.00 10.21
CA THR A 105 -8.89 17.19 10.26
C THR A 105 -8.07 18.46 10.16
N ARG A 106 -6.96 18.59 10.91
CA ARG A 106 -6.06 19.77 10.85
C ARG A 106 -5.47 19.95 9.44
N ILE A 107 -5.06 18.88 8.77
CA ILE A 107 -4.56 18.94 7.39
C ILE A 107 -5.64 19.45 6.44
N ARG A 108 -6.87 18.94 6.58
CA ARG A 108 -8.01 19.34 5.73
C ARG A 108 -8.42 20.79 5.95
N GLU A 109 -8.44 21.25 7.20
CA GLU A 109 -8.73 22.65 7.55
C GLU A 109 -7.72 23.64 6.98
N ALA A 110 -6.47 23.19 6.75
CA ALA A 110 -5.44 23.95 6.05
C ALA A 110 -5.56 23.89 4.52
N GLY A 111 -6.61 23.28 3.98
CA GLY A 111 -6.90 23.20 2.53
C GLY A 111 -6.11 22.14 1.78
N MET A 112 -5.51 21.19 2.47
CA MET A 112 -4.75 20.08 1.88
C MET A 112 -5.48 18.75 2.03
N GLN A 113 -5.16 17.80 1.14
CA GLN A 113 -5.61 16.43 1.23
C GLN A 113 -4.81 15.69 2.33
N PRO A 114 -5.46 15.06 3.33
CA PRO A 114 -4.76 14.28 4.32
C PRO A 114 -4.31 12.94 3.76
N GLY A 115 -3.00 12.67 3.85
CA GLY A 115 -2.36 11.44 3.43
C GLY A 115 -1.82 10.63 4.61
N LEU A 116 -1.90 9.31 4.52
CA LEU A 116 -1.41 8.38 5.54
C LEU A 116 -0.60 7.24 4.90
N TRP A 117 0.53 6.92 5.52
CA TRP A 117 1.30 5.72 5.24
C TRP A 117 0.74 4.54 6.02
N VAL A 118 0.63 3.39 5.34
CA VAL A 118 0.33 2.09 5.95
C VAL A 118 1.06 0.98 5.20
N ALA A 119 1.42 -0.10 5.90
CA ALA A 119 2.00 -1.31 5.31
C ALA A 119 1.05 -2.50 5.53
N PRO A 120 -0.05 -2.60 4.77
CA PRO A 120 -1.19 -3.45 5.10
C PRO A 120 -0.93 -4.95 4.99
N PHE A 121 0.17 -5.35 4.33
CA PHE A 121 0.47 -6.76 4.05
C PHE A 121 1.68 -7.29 4.80
N ILE A 122 2.16 -6.56 5.81
CA ILE A 122 3.23 -7.00 6.69
C ILE A 122 2.92 -6.73 8.16
N ALA A 123 3.62 -7.44 9.04
CA ALA A 123 3.62 -7.15 10.46
C ALA A 123 4.95 -7.55 11.10
N LEU A 124 5.35 -6.82 12.14
CA LEU A 124 6.53 -7.12 12.94
C LEU A 124 6.25 -8.28 13.92
N PRO A 125 7.26 -9.08 14.29
CA PRO A 125 7.12 -10.21 15.21
C PRO A 125 6.51 -9.84 16.56
N GLY A 126 6.78 -8.63 17.06
CA GLY A 126 6.27 -8.14 18.33
C GLY A 126 4.83 -7.62 18.31
N SER A 127 4.21 -7.50 17.12
CA SER A 127 2.86 -6.98 17.01
C SER A 127 1.80 -7.94 17.56
N ARG A 128 0.66 -7.37 17.98
CA ARG A 128 -0.52 -8.18 18.35
C ARG A 128 -1.03 -9.00 17.17
N ALA A 129 -0.92 -8.47 15.95
CA ALA A 129 -1.32 -9.17 14.75
C ALA A 129 -0.61 -10.52 14.60
N VAL A 130 0.71 -10.56 14.78
CA VAL A 130 1.50 -11.81 14.71
C VAL A 130 1.25 -12.70 15.91
N ARG A 131 1.22 -12.13 17.13
CA ARG A 131 1.08 -12.91 18.36
C ARG A 131 -0.28 -13.57 18.49
N ASP A 132 -1.36 -12.83 18.16
CA ASP A 132 -2.71 -13.26 18.45
C ASP A 132 -3.37 -14.01 17.26
N TYR A 133 -2.83 -13.83 16.04
CA TYR A 133 -3.39 -14.38 14.79
C TYR A 133 -2.30 -14.87 13.82
N PRO A 134 -1.36 -15.74 14.25
CA PRO A 134 -0.25 -16.20 13.39
C PRO A 134 -0.74 -16.92 12.11
N GLU A 135 -1.93 -17.51 12.14
CA GLU A 135 -2.54 -18.18 10.99
C GLU A 135 -2.86 -17.25 9.81
N MET A 136 -2.92 -15.91 10.05
CA MET A 136 -3.14 -14.93 9.00
C MET A 136 -1.92 -14.71 8.09
N PHE A 137 -0.79 -15.30 8.41
CA PHE A 137 0.47 -15.03 7.70
C PHE A 137 0.82 -16.17 6.75
N VAL A 138 1.65 -15.86 5.76
CA VAL A 138 2.23 -16.87 4.86
C VAL A 138 3.20 -17.75 5.66
N HIS A 139 3.18 -19.05 5.43
CA HIS A 139 4.03 -20.02 6.12
C HIS A 139 5.11 -20.61 5.21
N ASN A 140 6.22 -20.97 5.80
CA ASN A 140 7.27 -21.77 5.16
C ASN A 140 6.91 -23.28 5.19
N ALA A 141 7.74 -24.09 4.52
CA ALA A 141 7.56 -25.55 4.49
C ALA A 141 7.72 -26.23 5.86
N ASP A 142 8.44 -25.60 6.77
CA ASP A 142 8.64 -26.06 8.16
C ASP A 142 7.52 -25.62 9.12
N GLY A 143 6.52 -24.88 8.60
CA GLY A 143 5.41 -24.34 9.38
C GLY A 143 5.70 -23.02 10.08
N GLY A 144 6.91 -22.47 9.99
CA GLY A 144 7.24 -21.14 10.49
C GLY A 144 6.64 -20.04 9.61
N LEU A 145 6.58 -18.79 10.13
CA LEU A 145 6.09 -17.65 9.36
C LEU A 145 7.12 -17.26 8.29
N ALA A 146 6.63 -16.93 7.10
CA ALA A 146 7.48 -16.53 5.99
C ALA A 146 7.98 -15.07 6.17
N VAL A 147 9.30 -14.93 6.24
CA VAL A 147 9.95 -13.62 6.29
C VAL A 147 9.82 -12.95 4.93
N ALA A 148 9.23 -11.74 4.91
CA ALA A 148 9.06 -10.94 3.71
C ALA A 148 10.20 -9.94 3.48
N GLY A 149 10.99 -9.68 4.48
CA GLY A 149 12.14 -8.79 4.45
C GLY A 149 12.59 -8.41 5.84
N SER A 150 13.49 -7.43 5.93
CA SER A 150 14.04 -6.93 7.19
C SER A 150 14.05 -5.41 7.18
N ASN A 151 13.49 -4.80 8.21
CA ASN A 151 13.49 -3.37 8.50
C ASN A 151 13.19 -3.15 10.00
N TRP A 152 13.24 -1.93 10.50
CA TRP A 152 12.99 -1.62 11.92
C TRP A 152 13.86 -2.45 12.89
N GLY A 153 15.10 -2.80 12.48
CA GLY A 153 16.04 -3.58 13.27
C GLY A 153 15.77 -5.09 13.32
N GLY A 154 14.83 -5.62 12.53
CA GLY A 154 14.49 -7.04 12.51
C GLY A 154 13.70 -7.46 11.29
N ASP A 155 13.32 -8.72 11.25
CA ASP A 155 12.52 -9.31 10.20
C ASP A 155 11.04 -8.90 10.34
N TYR A 156 10.32 -8.88 9.19
CA TYR A 156 8.87 -8.74 9.17
C TYR A 156 8.24 -9.88 8.36
N TYR A 157 7.02 -10.24 8.74
CA TYR A 157 6.28 -11.35 8.15
C TYR A 157 5.24 -10.87 7.15
N ALA A 158 4.98 -11.69 6.12
CA ALA A 158 3.98 -11.44 5.10
C ALA A 158 2.59 -11.90 5.51
N LEU A 159 1.60 -11.04 5.37
CA LEU A 159 0.20 -11.39 5.52
C LEU A 159 -0.26 -12.28 4.36
N ASP A 160 -1.02 -13.33 4.66
CA ASP A 160 -1.68 -14.16 3.66
C ASP A 160 -2.98 -13.50 3.17
N THR A 161 -2.89 -12.80 2.05
CA THR A 161 -4.03 -12.10 1.45
C THR A 161 -5.13 -13.03 0.92
N THR A 162 -4.98 -14.35 1.05
CA THR A 162 -6.02 -15.34 0.72
C THR A 162 -6.79 -15.84 1.94
N HIS A 163 -6.34 -15.48 3.17
CA HIS A 163 -6.92 -15.95 4.41
C HIS A 163 -8.07 -15.06 4.90
N PRO A 164 -9.26 -15.60 5.26
CA PRO A 164 -10.40 -14.77 5.66
C PRO A 164 -10.15 -13.83 6.87
N PRO A 165 -9.50 -14.24 7.96
CA PRO A 165 -9.07 -13.34 9.04
C PRO A 165 -8.18 -12.20 8.56
N ALA A 166 -7.24 -12.44 7.63
CA ALA A 166 -6.40 -11.40 7.03
C ALA A 166 -7.25 -10.38 6.26
N HIS A 167 -8.30 -10.82 5.55
CA HIS A 167 -9.24 -9.91 4.91
C HIS A 167 -9.94 -9.01 5.93
N THR A 168 -10.37 -9.57 7.07
CA THR A 168 -11.01 -8.79 8.13
C THR A 168 -10.04 -7.75 8.73
N TYR A 169 -8.79 -8.14 8.93
CA TYR A 169 -7.73 -7.27 9.43
C TYR A 169 -7.46 -6.10 8.47
N VAL A 170 -7.22 -6.37 7.19
CA VAL A 170 -6.98 -5.33 6.18
C VAL A 170 -8.19 -4.41 6.02
N ARG A 171 -9.41 -4.94 5.95
CA ARG A 171 -10.62 -4.11 5.89
C ARG A 171 -10.75 -3.18 7.08
N LYS A 172 -10.48 -3.66 8.30
CA LYS A 172 -10.53 -2.82 9.50
C LYS A 172 -9.51 -1.69 9.45
N LEU A 173 -8.27 -1.97 9.00
CA LEU A 173 -7.26 -0.95 8.83
C LEU A 173 -7.69 0.11 7.83
N ILE A 174 -8.04 -0.30 6.61
CA ILE A 174 -8.36 0.62 5.52
C ILE A 174 -9.66 1.41 5.82
N ALA A 175 -10.71 0.73 6.29
CA ALA A 175 -11.95 1.40 6.66
C ALA A 175 -11.76 2.42 7.80
N LYS A 176 -10.91 2.09 8.79
CA LYS A 176 -10.56 3.00 9.86
C LYS A 176 -9.81 4.22 9.33
N SER A 177 -8.80 4.01 8.50
CA SER A 177 -7.99 5.10 7.93
C SER A 177 -8.82 6.04 7.06
N VAL A 178 -9.66 5.50 6.18
CA VAL A 178 -10.44 6.30 5.21
C VAL A 178 -11.74 6.81 5.82
N HIS A 179 -12.58 5.92 6.33
CA HIS A 179 -13.96 6.28 6.66
C HIS A 179 -14.14 6.81 8.08
N ARG A 180 -13.25 6.42 9.02
CA ARG A 180 -13.30 6.92 10.38
C ARG A 180 -12.40 8.14 10.57
N TRP A 181 -11.13 8.05 10.18
CA TRP A 181 -10.16 9.14 10.37
C TRP A 181 -10.19 10.18 9.25
N GLY A 182 -10.70 9.82 8.07
CA GLY A 182 -10.91 10.74 6.96
C GLY A 182 -9.67 11.02 6.12
N PHE A 183 -8.71 10.09 6.07
CA PHE A 183 -7.62 10.15 5.10
C PHE A 183 -8.12 9.79 3.71
N SER A 184 -7.82 10.62 2.72
CA SER A 184 -8.24 10.41 1.33
C SER A 184 -7.07 10.12 0.39
N TYR A 185 -5.88 9.99 0.92
CA TYR A 185 -4.66 9.54 0.25
C TYR A 185 -3.97 8.49 1.12
N LEU A 186 -3.73 7.29 0.58
CA LEU A 186 -3.00 6.24 1.27
C LEU A 186 -1.73 5.87 0.51
N LYS A 187 -0.58 5.95 1.16
CA LYS A 187 0.65 5.31 0.69
C LYS A 187 0.67 3.89 1.25
N LEU A 188 0.55 2.92 0.36
CA LEU A 188 0.58 1.50 0.68
C LEU A 188 2.00 0.98 0.47
N ASP A 189 2.73 0.73 1.54
CA ASP A 189 4.13 0.32 1.44
C ASP A 189 4.33 -1.18 1.68
N PHE A 190 5.48 -1.71 1.24
CA PHE A 190 5.87 -3.12 1.35
C PHE A 190 4.83 -4.09 0.77
N ILE A 191 4.02 -3.65 -0.19
CA ILE A 191 2.89 -4.46 -0.69
C ILE A 191 3.33 -5.65 -1.54
N ASN A 192 4.57 -5.67 -2.06
CA ASN A 192 5.19 -6.84 -2.67
C ASN A 192 5.23 -8.06 -1.74
N ALA A 193 5.15 -7.85 -0.43
CA ALA A 193 5.09 -8.92 0.56
C ALA A 193 3.95 -9.92 0.31
N ALA A 194 2.81 -9.46 -0.23
CA ALA A 194 1.70 -10.34 -0.60
C ALA A 194 2.06 -11.36 -1.71
N ALA A 195 3.15 -11.13 -2.45
CA ALA A 195 3.60 -12.00 -3.55
C ALA A 195 4.83 -12.85 -3.21
N ILE A 196 5.29 -12.92 -1.96
CA ILE A 196 6.45 -13.77 -1.62
C ILE A 196 6.10 -15.25 -1.77
N PRO A 197 7.09 -16.15 -1.96
CA PRO A 197 6.88 -17.58 -1.91
C PRO A 197 6.39 -18.04 -0.52
N GLY A 198 5.60 -19.11 -0.47
CA GLY A 198 5.16 -19.73 0.78
C GLY A 198 3.80 -20.41 0.65
N TYR A 199 3.38 -21.05 1.74
CA TYR A 199 2.10 -21.74 1.85
C TYR A 199 1.03 -20.76 2.29
N ARG A 200 -0.10 -20.78 1.58
CA ARG A 200 -1.25 -19.92 1.80
C ARG A 200 -2.51 -20.72 2.10
N HIS A 201 -3.47 -20.08 2.71
CA HIS A 201 -4.80 -20.66 2.94
C HIS A 201 -5.44 -21.15 1.62
N ARG A 202 -5.34 -20.34 0.54
CA ARG A 202 -5.72 -20.78 -0.80
C ARG A 202 -4.47 -20.91 -1.66
N GLN A 203 -4.33 -22.08 -2.31
CA GLN A 203 -3.23 -22.34 -3.25
C GLN A 203 -3.53 -21.69 -4.60
N ILE A 204 -3.18 -20.41 -4.70
CA ILE A 204 -3.24 -19.61 -5.93
C ILE A 204 -1.84 -19.09 -6.24
N ASP A 205 -1.63 -18.60 -7.45
CA ASP A 205 -0.34 -18.00 -7.78
C ASP A 205 -0.09 -16.70 -7.00
N ARG A 206 1.17 -16.28 -6.96
CA ARG A 206 1.62 -15.14 -6.14
C ARG A 206 1.07 -13.81 -6.63
N GLU A 207 0.92 -13.66 -7.94
CA GLU A 207 0.36 -12.45 -8.54
C GLU A 207 -1.12 -12.34 -8.19
N GLU A 208 -1.89 -13.43 -8.27
CA GLU A 208 -3.30 -13.43 -7.89
C GLU A 208 -3.48 -13.20 -6.38
N ALA A 209 -2.57 -13.72 -5.53
CA ALA A 209 -2.56 -13.40 -4.11
C ALA A 209 -2.36 -11.90 -3.86
N TYR A 210 -1.37 -11.29 -4.55
CA TYR A 210 -1.12 -9.85 -4.50
C TYR A 210 -2.34 -9.05 -4.96
N ARG A 211 -2.91 -9.38 -6.12
CA ARG A 211 -4.12 -8.71 -6.64
C ARG A 211 -5.33 -8.87 -5.73
N THR A 212 -5.47 -10.03 -5.09
CA THR A 212 -6.54 -10.27 -4.09
C THR A 212 -6.44 -9.29 -2.93
N GLY A 213 -5.23 -9.08 -2.40
CA GLY A 213 -4.99 -8.09 -1.35
C GLY A 213 -5.29 -6.66 -1.82
N LEU A 214 -4.82 -6.27 -3.01
CA LEU A 214 -5.07 -4.93 -3.54
C LEU A 214 -6.55 -4.66 -3.88
N ARG A 215 -7.27 -5.64 -4.44
CA ARG A 215 -8.73 -5.50 -4.65
C ARG A 215 -9.43 -5.23 -3.31
N LEU A 216 -9.07 -5.99 -2.28
CA LEU A 216 -9.62 -5.79 -0.95
C LEU A 216 -9.38 -4.37 -0.42
N VAL A 217 -8.17 -3.83 -0.63
CA VAL A 217 -7.84 -2.44 -0.25
C VAL A 217 -8.68 -1.47 -1.07
N ARG A 218 -8.71 -1.58 -2.40
CA ARG A 218 -9.48 -0.68 -3.29
C ARG A 218 -10.96 -0.70 -2.97
N ASP A 219 -11.57 -1.90 -2.87
CA ASP A 219 -12.98 -2.07 -2.56
C ASP A 219 -13.37 -1.46 -1.21
N THR A 220 -12.43 -1.49 -0.24
CA THR A 220 -12.66 -0.92 1.09
C THR A 220 -12.44 0.58 1.12
N ALA A 221 -11.42 1.08 0.44
CA ALA A 221 -11.09 2.50 0.39
C ALA A 221 -12.10 3.32 -0.45
N GLY A 222 -12.68 2.68 -1.48
CA GLY A 222 -13.53 3.34 -2.46
C GLY A 222 -12.74 4.08 -3.55
N ASP A 223 -13.45 4.54 -4.58
CA ASP A 223 -12.84 5.13 -5.78
C ASP A 223 -12.28 6.55 -5.56
N GLU A 224 -12.77 7.27 -4.57
CA GLU A 224 -12.36 8.64 -4.27
C GLU A 224 -11.04 8.71 -3.47
N THR A 225 -10.59 7.58 -2.92
CA THR A 225 -9.32 7.53 -2.17
C THR A 225 -8.16 7.29 -3.13
N PHE A 226 -7.17 8.18 -3.10
CA PHE A 226 -5.94 7.99 -3.87
C PHE A 226 -5.06 6.93 -3.21
N LEU A 227 -4.68 5.89 -3.98
CA LEU A 227 -3.83 4.81 -3.53
C LEU A 227 -2.47 4.86 -4.24
N LEU A 228 -1.42 5.24 -3.51
CA LEU A 228 -0.03 5.16 -3.97
C LEU A 228 0.59 3.84 -3.51
N GLY A 229 1.04 3.00 -4.44
CA GLY A 229 1.83 1.81 -4.12
C GLY A 229 3.31 2.11 -3.98
N SER A 230 3.92 1.64 -2.91
CA SER A 230 5.37 1.65 -2.67
C SER A 230 5.84 0.21 -2.41
N GLY A 231 6.97 -0.19 -3.00
CA GLY A 231 7.31 -1.61 -3.07
C GLY A 231 6.27 -2.42 -3.87
N ALA A 232 5.67 -1.81 -4.88
CA ALA A 232 4.58 -2.41 -5.66
C ALA A 232 5.08 -3.19 -6.87
N LEU A 233 4.38 -4.25 -7.23
CA LEU A 233 4.53 -4.91 -8.52
C LEU A 233 3.76 -4.10 -9.57
N ILE A 234 4.46 -3.43 -10.48
CA ILE A 234 3.87 -2.43 -11.38
C ILE A 234 2.70 -3.02 -12.19
N MET A 235 2.95 -4.09 -12.95
CA MET A 235 1.94 -4.67 -13.84
C MET A 235 0.71 -5.22 -13.10
N PRO A 236 0.86 -6.00 -12.02
CA PRO A 236 -0.27 -6.48 -11.24
C PRO A 236 -1.06 -5.38 -10.51
N SER A 237 -0.50 -4.18 -10.39
CA SER A 237 -1.17 -3.05 -9.73
C SER A 237 -2.10 -2.26 -10.64
N ILE A 238 -1.97 -2.43 -11.97
CA ILE A 238 -2.80 -1.70 -12.93
C ILE A 238 -4.28 -1.97 -12.68
N GLY A 239 -5.08 -0.90 -12.65
CA GLY A 239 -6.52 -0.92 -12.37
C GLY A 239 -6.87 -0.96 -10.88
N LEU A 240 -5.90 -1.14 -9.97
CA LEU A 240 -6.13 -1.21 -8.53
C LEU A 240 -5.49 -0.04 -7.77
N LEU A 241 -4.35 0.45 -8.23
CA LEU A 241 -3.67 1.62 -7.68
C LEU A 241 -3.78 2.81 -8.63
N ASP A 242 -3.68 4.01 -8.09
CA ASP A 242 -3.70 5.27 -8.83
C ASP A 242 -2.30 5.68 -9.28
N ALA A 243 -1.29 5.32 -8.49
CA ALA A 243 0.11 5.55 -8.80
C ALA A 243 1.01 4.48 -8.15
N VAL A 244 2.22 4.36 -8.67
CA VAL A 244 3.27 3.50 -8.12
C VAL A 244 4.54 4.31 -8.01
N ARG A 245 5.17 4.29 -6.82
CA ARG A 245 6.50 4.86 -6.62
C ARG A 245 7.54 4.00 -7.34
N VAL A 246 8.30 4.61 -8.23
CA VAL A 246 9.43 4.02 -8.94
C VAL A 246 10.74 4.72 -8.49
N GLY A 247 11.82 3.94 -8.30
CA GLY A 247 13.13 4.42 -7.86
C GLY A 247 13.51 3.95 -6.49
#